data_3daf057ed940d6c5bfcab18ba49b1b51
#
_entry.id   3daf057ed940d6c5bfcab18ba49b1b51
#
_cell.length_a   1.000
_cell.length_b   1.000
_cell.length_c   1.000
_cell.angle_alpha   90.00
_cell.angle_beta   90.00
_cell.angle_gamma   90.00
#
_symmetry.space_group_name_H-M   'P 1'
#
loop_
_entity.id
_entity.type
_entity.pdbx_description
1 polymer ?
#
loop_
_entity_poly.entity_id
_entity_poly.type
_entity_poly.pdbx_seq_one_letter_code
_entity_poly.pdbx_strand_id
1 'polypeptide(L)'
;MKLKKILLPAALLILAIGALAAYLVRGGFRQFEITPYPVPPPAFTNWNDVLAHPRDISWTTLRTGVIRMDACLNLDPASPRQADCDHAPRDLAALVHWVHHPRFGDFLVDAGFDDSFAKHPPYGNYTEAMQLFNWANGVTNRQEPGEDLAAQLARLHVHPNAVFFTHFHPDHTAGVPALGRETEFVFGKAEASFLARAAVSGHFSGKSKFFSIDFSAAPAMAPLGPSVDVFGDGSFWAISAPGHTDDDIAFLINATTPVLLTGDASHFAWAFQSGVAPRGWNSAGTARGYVSLEQLRAFARAYPSVKIIYGHEAGI
;
A
#
# COMPACT_ATOMS: atom_id res chain seq x y z
N MET A 1 20.93 -1.46 51.82
CA MET A 1 19.44 -1.50 51.85
C MET A 1 18.78 -0.30 51.17
N LYS A 2 19.36 0.93 51.23
CA LYS A 2 18.75 2.15 50.59
C LYS A 2 18.77 2.15 49.05
N LEU A 3 19.79 1.58 48.40
CA LEU A 3 19.94 1.58 46.92
C LEU A 3 18.86 0.73 46.22
N LYS A 4 18.51 -0.44 46.78
CA LYS A 4 17.44 -1.31 46.25
C LYS A 4 16.05 -0.65 46.31
N LYS A 5 15.80 0.26 47.27
CA LYS A 5 14.53 0.96 47.41
C LYS A 5 14.32 2.05 46.35
N ILE A 6 15.39 2.52 45.68
CA ILE A 6 15.33 3.53 44.62
C ILE A 6 15.37 2.85 43.24
N LEU A 7 16.14 1.78 43.08
CA LEU A 7 16.31 1.10 41.80
C LEU A 7 15.04 0.40 41.32
N LEU A 8 14.26 -0.21 42.21
CA LEU A 8 13.03 -0.91 41.84
C LEU A 8 11.94 0.04 41.26
N PRO A 9 11.59 1.16 41.94
CA PRO A 9 10.62 2.11 41.40
C PRO A 9 11.11 2.79 40.09
N ALA A 10 12.41 3.05 39.95
CA ALA A 10 12.97 3.59 38.72
C ALA A 10 12.87 2.59 37.54
N ALA A 11 13.16 1.31 37.79
CA ALA A 11 12.98 0.27 36.78
C ALA A 11 11.51 0.09 36.36
N LEU A 12 10.59 0.12 37.32
CA LEU A 12 9.14 0.04 37.03
C LEU A 12 8.66 1.24 36.27
N LEU A 13 9.16 2.45 36.55
CA LEU A 13 8.82 3.66 35.79
C LEU A 13 9.33 3.57 34.35
N ILE A 14 10.55 3.10 34.14
CA ILE A 14 11.11 2.91 32.78
C ILE A 14 10.27 1.89 31.99
N LEU A 15 9.89 0.78 32.66
CA LEU A 15 9.03 -0.23 32.03
C LEU A 15 7.63 0.33 31.68
N ALA A 16 7.05 1.13 32.57
CA ALA A 16 5.76 1.77 32.35
C ALA A 16 5.82 2.79 31.21
N ILE A 17 6.88 3.61 31.13
CA ILE A 17 7.12 4.54 30.02
C ILE A 17 7.31 3.77 28.71
N GLY A 18 8.11 2.70 28.73
CA GLY A 18 8.31 1.84 27.55
C GLY A 18 7.02 1.18 27.08
N ALA A 19 6.20 0.68 28.00
CA ALA A 19 4.89 0.09 27.69
C ALA A 19 3.91 1.14 27.11
N LEU A 20 3.89 2.34 27.71
CA LEU A 20 3.07 3.45 27.19
C LEU A 20 3.54 3.89 25.81
N ALA A 21 4.84 4.03 25.59
CA ALA A 21 5.39 4.37 24.28
C ALA A 21 5.05 3.30 23.24
N ALA A 22 5.19 2.01 23.56
CA ALA A 22 4.81 0.91 22.70
C ALA A 22 3.31 0.90 22.40
N TYR A 23 2.48 1.23 23.37
CA TYR A 23 1.03 1.36 23.20
C TYR A 23 0.67 2.53 22.25
N LEU A 24 1.30 3.70 22.45
CA LEU A 24 1.09 4.87 21.60
C LEU A 24 1.56 4.63 20.14
N VAL A 25 2.70 3.97 19.96
CA VAL A 25 3.21 3.59 18.64
C VAL A 25 2.26 2.63 17.90
N ARG A 26 1.48 1.84 18.63
CA ARG A 26 0.44 0.96 18.07
C ARG A 26 -0.90 1.65 17.82
N GLY A 27 -0.96 2.98 17.88
CA GLY A 27 -2.18 3.75 17.66
C GLY A 27 -2.89 4.22 18.93
N GLY A 28 -2.45 3.76 20.12
CA GLY A 28 -2.93 4.23 21.41
C GLY A 28 -4.44 4.08 21.58
N PHE A 29 -5.10 5.18 21.92
CA PHE A 29 -6.56 5.25 22.14
C PHE A 29 -7.37 5.48 20.85
N ARG A 30 -6.72 5.53 19.68
CA ARG A 30 -7.44 5.74 18.43
C ARG A 30 -8.19 4.47 18.06
N GLN A 31 -9.48 4.63 17.80
CA GLN A 31 -10.36 3.58 17.32
C GLN A 31 -11.01 4.04 16.03
N PHE A 32 -11.11 3.13 15.08
CA PHE A 32 -11.77 3.32 13.80
C PHE A 32 -12.91 2.32 13.71
N GLU A 33 -14.09 2.79 13.37
CA GLU A 33 -15.21 1.92 13.01
C GLU A 33 -14.96 1.41 11.59
N ILE A 34 -14.79 0.10 11.43
CA ILE A 34 -14.47 -0.54 10.16
C ILE A 34 -15.62 -1.48 9.80
N THR A 35 -16.25 -1.23 8.67
CA THR A 35 -17.33 -2.03 8.14
C THR A 35 -16.82 -3.03 7.11
N PRO A 36 -17.30 -4.29 7.06
CA PRO A 36 -17.00 -5.17 5.96
C PRO A 36 -17.43 -4.56 4.62
N TYR A 37 -16.52 -4.57 3.63
CA TYR A 37 -16.86 -4.09 2.28
C TYR A 37 -17.90 -5.01 1.64
N PRO A 38 -18.99 -4.48 1.08
CA PRO A 38 -20.07 -5.28 0.49
C PRO A 38 -19.61 -5.85 -0.86
N VAL A 39 -18.99 -7.05 -0.84
CA VAL A 39 -18.52 -7.73 -2.03
C VAL A 39 -19.68 -8.39 -2.76
N PRO A 40 -19.99 -7.99 -4.01
CA PRO A 40 -21.00 -8.66 -4.81
C PRO A 40 -20.50 -10.05 -5.30
N PRO A 41 -21.39 -10.92 -5.76
CA PRO A 41 -20.99 -12.13 -6.48
C PRO A 41 -20.16 -11.77 -7.72
N PRO A 42 -19.05 -12.49 -8.00
CA PRO A 42 -18.19 -12.19 -9.13
C PRO A 42 -18.88 -12.49 -10.47
N ALA A 43 -18.64 -11.67 -11.49
CA ALA A 43 -19.13 -11.91 -12.85
C ALA A 43 -18.42 -13.12 -13.52
N PHE A 44 -17.20 -13.40 -13.12
CA PHE A 44 -16.34 -14.42 -13.71
C PHE A 44 -15.64 -15.25 -12.63
N THR A 45 -15.26 -16.47 -12.99
CA THR A 45 -14.60 -17.42 -12.08
C THR A 45 -13.20 -17.84 -12.55
N ASN A 46 -12.73 -17.30 -13.66
CA ASN A 46 -11.39 -17.55 -14.17
C ASN A 46 -10.87 -16.34 -14.97
N TRP A 47 -9.55 -16.19 -15.07
CA TRP A 47 -8.91 -15.05 -15.69
C TRP A 47 -9.04 -15.01 -17.23
N ASN A 48 -9.19 -16.14 -17.89
CA ASN A 48 -9.41 -16.18 -19.32
C ASN A 48 -10.71 -15.44 -19.68
N ASP A 49 -11.79 -15.73 -18.94
CA ASP A 49 -13.08 -15.08 -19.15
C ASP A 49 -13.04 -13.59 -18.76
N VAL A 50 -12.38 -13.24 -17.65
CA VAL A 50 -12.18 -11.84 -17.24
C VAL A 50 -11.52 -11.06 -18.38
N LEU A 51 -10.35 -11.52 -18.86
CA LEU A 51 -9.54 -10.81 -19.84
C LEU A 51 -10.11 -10.87 -21.26
N ALA A 52 -10.95 -11.87 -21.58
CA ALA A 52 -11.68 -11.93 -22.83
C ALA A 52 -12.83 -10.91 -22.92
N HIS A 53 -13.24 -10.34 -21.77
CA HIS A 53 -14.34 -9.39 -21.68
C HIS A 53 -13.89 -8.08 -21.01
N PRO A 54 -13.02 -7.27 -21.66
CA PRO A 54 -12.59 -5.98 -21.12
C PRO A 54 -13.80 -5.07 -20.88
N ARG A 55 -13.69 -4.21 -19.87
CA ARG A 55 -14.76 -3.30 -19.44
C ARG A 55 -14.47 -1.87 -19.82
N ASP A 56 -15.53 -1.07 -19.88
CA ASP A 56 -15.45 0.38 -20.03
C ASP A 56 -15.02 1.01 -18.71
N ILE A 57 -13.76 0.83 -18.39
CA ILE A 57 -13.06 1.40 -17.22
C ILE A 57 -11.75 1.99 -17.72
N SER A 58 -11.37 3.13 -17.22
CA SER A 58 -10.11 3.78 -17.58
C SER A 58 -9.25 4.06 -16.35
N TRP A 59 -7.95 4.18 -16.55
CA TRP A 59 -7.02 4.44 -15.47
C TRP A 59 -5.85 5.31 -15.94
N THR A 60 -5.28 6.04 -14.97
CA THR A 60 -4.09 6.89 -15.15
C THR A 60 -3.23 6.81 -13.91
N THR A 61 -1.93 6.63 -14.08
CA THR A 61 -0.97 6.67 -13.00
C THR A 61 -0.50 8.11 -12.78
N LEU A 62 -0.56 8.54 -11.52
CA LEU A 62 -0.08 9.83 -11.05
C LEU A 62 1.15 9.59 -10.16
N ARG A 63 2.22 10.36 -10.37
CA ARG A 63 3.35 10.40 -9.45
C ARG A 63 3.17 11.61 -8.54
N THR A 64 3.11 11.38 -7.24
CA THR A 64 2.90 12.44 -6.25
C THR A 64 4.18 12.88 -5.54
N GLY A 65 5.29 12.30 -5.91
CA GLY A 65 6.62 12.58 -5.39
C GLY A 65 7.52 11.37 -5.53
N VAL A 66 8.70 11.42 -4.92
CA VAL A 66 9.67 10.33 -4.93
C VAL A 66 10.26 10.10 -3.54
N ILE A 67 10.56 8.84 -3.26
CA ILE A 67 11.30 8.36 -2.09
C ILE A 67 12.70 8.00 -2.58
N ARG A 68 13.72 8.64 -2.04
CA ARG A 68 15.11 8.33 -2.37
C ARG A 68 15.73 7.47 -1.29
N MET A 69 16.11 6.27 -1.66
CA MET A 69 16.70 5.28 -0.75
C MET A 69 17.44 4.17 -1.50
N ASP A 70 18.20 3.37 -0.78
CA ASP A 70 18.64 2.06 -1.28
C ASP A 70 17.41 1.10 -1.34
N ALA A 71 16.89 0.90 -2.54
CA ALA A 71 15.70 0.08 -2.75
C ALA A 71 15.89 -1.40 -2.39
N CYS A 72 17.13 -1.88 -2.40
CA CYS A 72 17.45 -3.27 -2.08
C CYS A 72 17.24 -3.59 -0.60
N LEU A 73 17.23 -2.57 0.28
CA LEU A 73 16.92 -2.74 1.71
C LEU A 73 15.45 -3.16 1.96
N ASN A 74 14.56 -2.94 1.00
CA ASN A 74 13.16 -3.37 1.08
C ASN A 74 12.95 -4.83 0.65
N LEU A 75 14.00 -5.50 0.19
CA LEU A 75 13.93 -6.89 -0.28
C LEU A 75 14.42 -7.86 0.80
N ASP A 76 14.11 -9.15 0.61
CA ASP A 76 14.59 -10.21 1.49
C ASP A 76 16.12 -10.25 1.57
N PRO A 77 16.73 -9.91 2.71
CA PRO A 77 18.18 -9.89 2.86
C PRO A 77 18.81 -11.30 2.83
N ALA A 78 18.01 -12.35 2.99
CA ALA A 78 18.48 -13.74 2.92
C ALA A 78 18.44 -14.31 1.50
N SER A 79 17.90 -13.57 0.53
CA SER A 79 17.89 -14.01 -0.86
C SER A 79 19.32 -14.14 -1.42
N PRO A 80 19.67 -15.25 -2.07
CA PRO A 80 20.98 -15.38 -2.73
C PRO A 80 21.17 -14.37 -3.87
N ARG A 81 20.08 -13.80 -4.40
CA ARG A 81 20.09 -12.76 -5.44
C ARG A 81 20.29 -11.36 -4.87
N GLN A 82 20.29 -11.19 -3.54
CA GLN A 82 20.47 -9.87 -2.91
C GLN A 82 21.79 -9.20 -3.33
N ALA A 83 22.85 -9.98 -3.50
CA ALA A 83 24.14 -9.48 -3.95
C ALA A 83 24.14 -8.94 -5.40
N ASP A 84 23.14 -9.31 -6.21
CA ASP A 84 22.99 -8.83 -7.59
C ASP A 84 22.18 -7.51 -7.66
N CYS A 85 21.61 -7.06 -6.53
CA CYS A 85 20.82 -5.83 -6.48
C CYS A 85 21.75 -4.62 -6.43
N ASP A 86 21.43 -3.58 -7.18
CA ASP A 86 22.18 -2.32 -7.16
C ASP A 86 21.79 -1.49 -5.92
N HIS A 87 22.69 -1.44 -4.94
CA HIS A 87 22.54 -0.72 -3.68
C HIS A 87 22.74 0.80 -3.79
N ALA A 88 22.95 1.35 -4.98
CA ALA A 88 22.98 2.80 -5.14
C ALA A 88 21.61 3.40 -4.80
N PRO A 89 21.55 4.50 -4.00
CA PRO A 89 20.29 5.17 -3.72
C PRO A 89 19.59 5.61 -5.02
N ARG A 90 18.34 5.20 -5.20
CA ARG A 90 17.51 5.54 -6.36
C ARG A 90 16.22 6.21 -5.94
N ASP A 91 15.58 6.85 -6.90
CA ASP A 91 14.28 7.47 -6.73
C ASP A 91 13.18 6.42 -6.97
N LEU A 92 12.40 6.14 -5.96
CA LEU A 92 11.20 5.31 -5.99
C LEU A 92 9.98 6.22 -6.04
N ALA A 93 9.10 6.04 -7.01
CA ALA A 93 7.93 6.90 -7.18
C ALA A 93 6.87 6.63 -6.12
N ALA A 94 6.30 7.68 -5.51
CA ALA A 94 5.06 7.58 -4.75
C ALA A 94 3.89 7.65 -5.74
N LEU A 95 3.29 6.50 -6.03
CA LEU A 95 2.30 6.34 -7.08
C LEU A 95 0.88 6.40 -6.52
N VAL A 96 -0.02 6.94 -7.33
CA VAL A 96 -1.47 6.88 -7.16
C VAL A 96 -2.08 6.50 -8.51
N HIS A 97 -3.05 5.61 -8.52
CA HIS A 97 -3.74 5.29 -9.76
C HIS A 97 -5.16 5.83 -9.68
N TRP A 98 -5.46 6.84 -10.50
CA TRP A 98 -6.83 7.28 -10.70
C TRP A 98 -7.52 6.35 -11.67
N VAL A 99 -8.71 5.89 -11.27
CA VAL A 99 -9.55 4.98 -12.03
C VAL A 99 -10.92 5.61 -12.20
N HIS A 100 -11.43 5.61 -13.41
CA HIS A 100 -12.80 6.04 -13.73
C HIS A 100 -13.63 4.86 -14.19
N HIS A 101 -14.75 4.64 -13.50
CA HIS A 101 -15.74 3.63 -13.86
C HIS A 101 -17.08 4.32 -14.19
N PRO A 102 -17.73 4.05 -15.33
CA PRO A 102 -18.90 4.80 -15.77
C PRO A 102 -20.09 4.70 -14.83
N ARG A 103 -20.19 3.63 -14.03
CA ARG A 103 -21.25 3.42 -13.05
C ARG A 103 -20.87 3.81 -11.63
N PHE A 104 -19.63 3.58 -11.23
CA PHE A 104 -19.16 3.79 -9.84
C PHE A 104 -18.37 5.08 -9.66
N GLY A 105 -18.13 5.83 -10.75
CA GLY A 105 -17.44 7.11 -10.72
C GLY A 105 -15.94 6.98 -10.53
N ASP A 106 -15.33 8.01 -9.97
CA ASP A 106 -13.89 8.12 -9.79
C ASP A 106 -13.45 7.54 -8.46
N PHE A 107 -12.38 6.75 -8.48
CA PHE A 107 -11.71 6.25 -7.28
C PHE A 107 -10.20 6.18 -7.49
N LEU A 108 -9.49 6.00 -6.40
CA LEU A 108 -8.02 5.90 -6.41
C LEU A 108 -7.58 4.50 -5.94
N VAL A 109 -6.42 4.07 -6.42
CA VAL A 109 -5.61 3.06 -5.76
C VAL A 109 -4.41 3.78 -5.15
N ASP A 110 -4.31 3.71 -3.82
CA ASP A 110 -3.40 4.46 -2.96
C ASP A 110 -3.59 5.99 -3.00
N ALA A 111 -2.93 6.72 -2.11
CA ALA A 111 -3.07 8.16 -1.99
C ALA A 111 -1.74 8.93 -2.12
N GLY A 112 -0.59 8.26 -2.12
CA GLY A 112 0.71 8.91 -2.29
C GLY A 112 0.96 10.03 -1.28
N PHE A 113 1.40 11.20 -1.77
CA PHE A 113 1.79 12.36 -0.97
C PHE A 113 0.83 13.55 -1.13
N ASP A 114 0.59 14.27 -0.03
CA ASP A 114 0.01 15.62 -0.03
C ASP A 114 1.09 16.70 -0.28
N ASP A 115 0.71 17.97 -0.26
CA ASP A 115 1.59 19.12 -0.52
C ASP A 115 2.62 19.41 0.59
N SER A 116 2.52 18.72 1.72
CA SER A 116 3.44 18.92 2.85
C SER A 116 4.88 18.54 2.50
N PHE A 117 5.10 17.61 1.58
CA PHE A 117 6.44 17.18 1.18
C PHE A 117 7.18 18.24 0.37
N ALA A 118 6.49 19.08 -0.39
CA ALA A 118 7.07 20.26 -1.03
C ALA A 118 7.26 21.42 -0.04
N LYS A 119 6.37 21.56 0.95
CA LYS A 119 6.41 22.65 1.95
C LYS A 119 7.39 22.37 3.09
N HIS A 120 7.55 21.14 3.49
CA HIS A 120 8.35 20.69 4.62
C HIS A 120 9.26 19.52 4.25
N PRO A 121 10.18 19.68 3.27
CA PRO A 121 11.08 18.60 2.88
C PRO A 121 12.06 18.26 4.02
N PRO A 122 12.56 17.04 4.12
CA PRO A 122 12.26 15.91 3.24
C PRO A 122 11.15 14.98 3.73
N TYR A 123 10.42 15.32 4.80
CA TYR A 123 9.57 14.35 5.49
C TYR A 123 8.07 14.70 5.51
N GLY A 124 7.69 15.89 5.03
CA GLY A 124 6.29 16.28 4.90
C GLY A 124 5.48 16.12 6.19
N ASN A 125 4.36 15.40 6.10
CA ASN A 125 3.45 15.14 7.22
C ASN A 125 3.77 13.87 8.01
N TYR A 126 4.94 13.27 7.82
CA TYR A 126 5.35 12.12 8.62
C TYR A 126 5.53 12.49 10.08
N THR A 127 5.16 11.57 10.97
CA THR A 127 5.38 11.74 12.42
C THR A 127 6.87 11.86 12.75
N GLU A 128 7.21 12.51 13.86
CA GLU A 128 8.61 12.67 14.30
C GLU A 128 9.34 11.31 14.41
N ALA A 129 8.62 10.27 14.88
CA ALA A 129 9.17 8.93 14.95
C ALA A 129 9.52 8.36 13.56
N MET A 130 8.67 8.59 12.57
CA MET A 130 8.92 8.17 11.18
C MET A 130 10.03 9.01 10.55
N GLN A 131 10.08 10.31 10.80
CA GLN A 131 11.16 11.19 10.34
C GLN A 131 12.52 10.72 10.87
N LEU A 132 12.60 10.39 12.17
CA LEU A 132 13.81 9.86 12.80
C LEU A 132 14.20 8.50 12.20
N PHE A 133 13.23 7.61 11.97
CA PHE A 133 13.46 6.31 11.34
C PHE A 133 14.01 6.49 9.92
N ASN A 134 13.40 7.35 9.10
CA ASN A 134 13.83 7.63 7.74
C ASN A 134 15.23 8.23 7.71
N TRP A 135 15.50 9.23 8.57
CA TRP A 135 16.82 9.83 8.69
C TRP A 135 17.90 8.78 9.04
N ALA A 136 17.62 7.91 10.01
CA ALA A 136 18.55 6.86 10.44
C ALA A 136 18.84 5.81 9.35
N ASN A 137 17.91 5.62 8.40
CA ASN A 137 18.05 4.67 7.29
C ASN A 137 18.43 5.36 5.97
N GLY A 138 18.77 6.65 5.97
CA GLY A 138 19.17 7.38 4.78
C GLY A 138 18.04 7.59 3.76
N VAL A 139 16.77 7.53 4.21
CA VAL A 139 15.59 7.73 3.38
C VAL A 139 15.22 9.21 3.36
N THR A 140 15.01 9.77 2.18
CA THR A 140 14.52 11.14 1.99
C THR A 140 13.40 11.15 0.96
N ASN A 141 12.51 12.15 1.04
CA ASN A 141 11.45 12.32 0.05
C ASN A 141 11.64 13.65 -0.68
N ARG A 142 11.21 13.70 -1.93
CA ARG A 142 11.19 14.92 -2.76
C ARG A 142 9.86 15.02 -3.49
N GLN A 143 9.39 16.23 -3.61
CA GLN A 143 8.16 16.56 -4.33
C GLN A 143 8.31 17.93 -4.96
N GLU A 144 8.00 18.04 -6.23
CA GLU A 144 7.93 19.34 -6.90
C GLU A 144 6.60 20.06 -6.59
N PRO A 145 6.56 21.38 -6.54
CA PRO A 145 5.32 22.13 -6.34
C PRO A 145 4.26 21.75 -7.38
N GLY A 146 3.06 21.37 -6.91
CA GLY A 146 1.95 20.93 -7.76
C GLY A 146 2.03 19.49 -8.22
N GLU A 147 3.01 18.71 -7.75
CA GLU A 147 3.08 17.25 -7.96
C GLU A 147 2.21 16.49 -6.94
N ASP A 148 1.78 17.15 -5.87
CA ASP A 148 0.94 16.57 -4.84
C ASP A 148 -0.43 16.08 -5.36
N LEU A 149 -1.06 15.18 -4.60
CA LEU A 149 -2.33 14.57 -4.95
C LEU A 149 -3.43 15.62 -5.21
N ALA A 150 -3.58 16.61 -4.31
CA ALA A 150 -4.65 17.61 -4.42
C ALA A 150 -4.51 18.44 -5.70
N ALA A 151 -3.30 18.91 -6.01
CA ALA A 151 -3.04 19.69 -7.22
C ALA A 151 -3.31 18.89 -8.49
N GLN A 152 -2.97 17.60 -8.52
CA GLN A 152 -3.22 16.73 -9.67
C GLN A 152 -4.71 16.45 -9.84
N LEU A 153 -5.44 16.10 -8.77
CA LEU A 153 -6.89 15.89 -8.82
C LEU A 153 -7.63 17.17 -9.28
N ALA A 154 -7.19 18.34 -8.80
CA ALA A 154 -7.77 19.62 -9.22
C ALA A 154 -7.57 19.89 -10.72
N ARG A 155 -6.37 19.63 -11.27
CA ARG A 155 -6.10 19.77 -12.71
C ARG A 155 -6.93 18.82 -13.57
N LEU A 156 -7.21 17.64 -13.05
CA LEU A 156 -8.01 16.61 -13.73
C LEU A 156 -9.52 16.80 -13.52
N HIS A 157 -9.92 17.73 -12.65
CA HIS A 157 -11.31 17.94 -12.21
C HIS A 157 -11.94 16.66 -11.61
N VAL A 158 -11.13 15.89 -10.85
CA VAL A 158 -11.52 14.61 -10.25
C VAL A 158 -11.81 14.78 -8.77
N HIS A 159 -12.92 14.19 -8.34
CA HIS A 159 -13.34 14.09 -6.93
C HIS A 159 -13.57 12.62 -6.59
N PRO A 160 -12.55 11.89 -6.09
CA PRO A 160 -12.68 10.47 -5.87
C PRO A 160 -13.67 10.14 -4.75
N ASN A 161 -14.58 9.20 -5.03
CA ASN A 161 -15.56 8.70 -4.06
C ASN A 161 -14.90 7.74 -3.06
N ALA A 162 -13.88 6.99 -3.50
CA ALA A 162 -13.19 6.00 -2.70
C ALA A 162 -11.68 5.98 -2.96
N VAL A 163 -10.93 5.44 -1.99
CA VAL A 163 -9.55 5.00 -2.16
C VAL A 163 -9.46 3.54 -1.76
N PHE A 164 -8.96 2.72 -2.66
CA PHE A 164 -8.59 1.33 -2.41
C PHE A 164 -7.09 1.28 -2.12
N PHE A 165 -6.72 0.84 -0.93
CA PHE A 165 -5.30 0.76 -0.55
C PHE A 165 -4.72 -0.61 -0.86
N THR A 166 -3.51 -0.59 -1.43
CA THR A 166 -2.69 -1.80 -1.49
C THR A 166 -2.31 -2.21 -0.07
N HIS A 167 -1.85 -1.26 0.75
CA HIS A 167 -1.52 -1.42 2.15
C HIS A 167 -1.37 -0.04 2.83
N PHE A 168 -1.01 -0.02 4.12
CA PHE A 168 -0.98 1.22 4.90
C PHE A 168 0.42 1.76 5.23
N HIS A 169 1.43 1.56 4.40
CA HIS A 169 2.67 2.30 4.61
C HIS A 169 2.47 3.80 4.35
N PRO A 170 3.29 4.66 4.99
CA PRO A 170 3.06 6.10 4.97
C PRO A 170 3.08 6.74 3.58
N ASP A 171 3.88 6.23 2.67
CA ASP A 171 4.01 6.69 1.29
C ASP A 171 2.81 6.33 0.38
N HIS A 172 1.95 5.40 0.84
CA HIS A 172 0.66 5.10 0.21
C HIS A 172 -0.50 5.88 0.85
N THR A 173 -0.29 6.48 2.04
CA THR A 173 -1.37 7.11 2.81
C THR A 173 -1.18 8.60 3.10
N ALA A 174 0.02 9.16 2.87
CA ALA A 174 0.33 10.54 3.23
C ALA A 174 -0.49 11.59 2.45
N GLY A 175 -1.09 11.22 1.32
CA GLY A 175 -2.02 12.08 0.57
C GLY A 175 -3.45 12.10 1.09
N VAL A 176 -3.82 11.20 2.00
CA VAL A 176 -5.18 11.12 2.57
C VAL A 176 -5.70 12.44 3.16
N PRO A 177 -4.89 13.29 3.83
CA PRO A 177 -5.36 14.59 4.32
C PRO A 177 -5.97 15.49 3.24
N ALA A 178 -5.51 15.37 1.98
CA ALA A 178 -6.01 16.14 0.85
C ALA A 178 -7.41 15.71 0.35
N LEU A 179 -7.90 14.56 0.77
CA LEU A 179 -9.16 13.99 0.31
C LEU A 179 -10.36 14.46 1.14
N GLY A 180 -11.56 14.35 0.57
CA GLY A 180 -12.80 14.71 1.24
C GLY A 180 -13.06 13.87 2.49
N ARG A 181 -13.86 14.43 3.42
CA ARG A 181 -14.27 13.72 4.63
C ARG A 181 -15.14 12.50 4.32
N GLU A 182 -15.92 12.58 3.24
CA GLU A 182 -16.88 11.58 2.81
C GLU A 182 -16.27 10.50 1.89
N THR A 183 -14.98 10.63 1.55
CA THR A 183 -14.26 9.61 0.78
C THR A 183 -14.23 8.30 1.55
N GLU A 184 -14.52 7.21 0.87
CA GLU A 184 -14.48 5.85 1.42
C GLU A 184 -13.06 5.29 1.33
N PHE A 185 -12.60 4.62 2.40
CA PHE A 185 -11.27 4.04 2.48
C PHE A 185 -11.40 2.52 2.60
N VAL A 186 -10.98 1.80 1.56
CA VAL A 186 -11.13 0.35 1.42
C VAL A 186 -9.75 -0.32 1.45
N PHE A 187 -9.58 -1.37 2.24
CA PHE A 187 -8.30 -2.03 2.48
C PHE A 187 -8.46 -3.49 2.90
N GLY A 188 -7.38 -4.25 2.94
CA GLY A 188 -7.35 -5.62 3.44
C GLY A 188 -7.63 -5.67 4.95
N LYS A 189 -8.41 -6.64 5.39
CA LYS A 189 -8.91 -6.72 6.78
C LYS A 189 -7.80 -6.71 7.84
N ALA A 190 -6.66 -7.36 7.58
CA ALA A 190 -5.55 -7.38 8.54
C ALA A 190 -4.80 -6.05 8.62
N GLU A 191 -4.90 -5.16 7.60
CA GLU A 191 -4.37 -3.80 7.63
C GLU A 191 -5.04 -2.92 8.71
N ALA A 192 -6.22 -3.29 9.21
CA ALA A 192 -6.91 -2.57 10.29
C ALA A 192 -6.01 -2.35 11.53
N SER A 193 -5.15 -3.32 11.83
CA SER A 193 -4.18 -3.20 12.93
C SER A 193 -3.11 -2.15 12.66
N PHE A 194 -2.78 -1.91 11.38
CA PHE A 194 -1.82 -0.91 10.96
C PHE A 194 -2.44 0.49 10.93
N LEU A 195 -3.70 0.62 10.52
CA LEU A 195 -4.48 1.86 10.55
C LEU A 195 -4.45 2.52 11.95
N ALA A 196 -4.53 1.70 13.00
CA ALA A 196 -4.48 2.16 14.38
C ALA A 196 -3.09 2.63 14.85
N ARG A 197 -2.01 2.38 14.10
CA ARG A 197 -0.65 2.76 14.49
C ARG A 197 -0.44 4.27 14.36
N ALA A 198 0.38 4.85 15.26
CA ALA A 198 0.67 6.28 15.27
C ALA A 198 1.31 6.78 13.96
N ALA A 199 2.05 5.93 13.25
CA ALA A 199 2.70 6.29 11.98
C ALA A 199 1.72 6.71 10.89
N VAL A 200 0.53 6.08 10.81
CA VAL A 200 -0.45 6.34 9.75
C VAL A 200 -1.75 6.95 10.26
N SER A 201 -2.10 6.76 11.54
CA SER A 201 -3.38 7.23 12.09
C SER A 201 -3.58 8.75 11.97
N GLY A 202 -2.49 9.53 11.89
CA GLY A 202 -2.54 10.97 11.65
C GLY A 202 -3.09 11.32 10.26
N HIS A 203 -2.77 10.55 9.24
CA HIS A 203 -3.25 10.76 7.87
C HIS A 203 -4.77 10.65 7.75
N PHE A 204 -5.38 9.80 8.57
CA PHE A 204 -6.82 9.57 8.58
C PHE A 204 -7.59 10.44 9.59
N SER A 205 -6.98 11.50 10.13
CA SER A 205 -7.65 12.40 11.06
C SER A 205 -8.88 13.05 10.42
N GLY A 206 -10.04 12.93 11.11
CA GLY A 206 -11.31 13.46 10.60
C GLY A 206 -12.00 12.64 9.52
N LYS A 207 -11.45 11.49 9.14
CA LYS A 207 -12.07 10.52 8.23
C LYS A 207 -12.93 9.53 9.02
N SER A 208 -14.01 9.02 8.40
CA SER A 208 -15.00 8.21 9.10
C SER A 208 -15.53 6.99 8.33
N LYS A 209 -15.23 6.86 7.06
CA LYS A 209 -15.76 5.77 6.22
C LYS A 209 -14.67 4.76 5.90
N PHE A 210 -14.56 3.72 6.72
CA PHE A 210 -13.55 2.67 6.60
C PHE A 210 -14.21 1.33 6.31
N PHE A 211 -13.73 0.67 5.26
CA PHE A 211 -14.23 -0.62 4.81
C PHE A 211 -13.07 -1.61 4.68
N SER A 212 -13.33 -2.87 5.03
CA SER A 212 -12.33 -3.92 4.88
C SER A 212 -12.79 -5.05 3.96
N ILE A 213 -11.90 -5.49 3.09
CA ILE A 213 -12.07 -6.71 2.29
C ILE A 213 -11.50 -7.88 3.09
N ASP A 214 -12.31 -8.93 3.27
CA ASP A 214 -11.91 -10.18 3.91
C ASP A 214 -11.71 -11.26 2.84
N PHE A 215 -10.46 -11.62 2.60
CA PHE A 215 -10.10 -12.65 1.62
C PHE A 215 -10.29 -14.07 2.10
N SER A 216 -10.66 -14.31 3.38
CA SER A 216 -10.76 -15.66 3.95
C SER A 216 -11.80 -16.54 3.28
N ALA A 217 -12.85 -15.94 2.71
CA ALA A 217 -13.90 -16.64 1.96
C ALA A 217 -13.82 -16.41 0.44
N ALA A 218 -12.84 -15.63 -0.04
CA ALA A 218 -12.70 -15.35 -1.46
C ALA A 218 -12.15 -16.57 -2.21
N PRO A 219 -12.67 -16.89 -3.40
CA PRO A 219 -12.15 -17.98 -4.21
C PRO A 219 -10.74 -17.67 -4.70
N ALA A 220 -9.87 -18.67 -4.69
CA ALA A 220 -8.58 -18.57 -5.37
C ALA A 220 -8.81 -18.72 -6.88
N MET A 221 -8.32 -17.75 -7.65
CA MET A 221 -8.39 -17.77 -9.12
C MET A 221 -6.98 -17.99 -9.69
N ALA A 222 -6.60 -19.24 -9.91
CA ALA A 222 -5.25 -19.57 -10.41
C ALA A 222 -4.91 -18.82 -11.72
N PRO A 223 -3.65 -18.37 -11.89
CA PRO A 223 -2.49 -18.58 -11.02
C PRO A 223 -2.40 -17.63 -9.81
N LEU A 224 -3.31 -16.65 -9.68
CA LEU A 224 -3.40 -15.75 -8.53
C LEU A 224 -4.08 -16.44 -7.34
N GLY A 225 -3.92 -15.84 -6.15
CA GLY A 225 -4.54 -16.29 -4.91
C GLY A 225 -6.03 -15.91 -4.79
N PRO A 226 -6.54 -15.80 -3.56
CA PRO A 226 -7.89 -15.34 -3.29
C PRO A 226 -8.14 -13.98 -3.95
N SER A 227 -9.23 -13.88 -4.70
CA SER A 227 -9.53 -12.71 -5.53
C SER A 227 -11.00 -12.31 -5.39
N VAL A 228 -11.25 -11.00 -5.37
CA VAL A 228 -12.56 -10.39 -5.19
C VAL A 228 -12.86 -9.49 -6.38
N ASP A 229 -13.98 -9.74 -7.06
CA ASP A 229 -14.55 -8.83 -8.05
C ASP A 229 -15.24 -7.67 -7.29
N VAL A 230 -14.55 -6.54 -7.17
CA VAL A 230 -14.96 -5.43 -6.28
C VAL A 230 -16.34 -4.90 -6.61
N PHE A 231 -16.66 -4.82 -7.91
CA PHE A 231 -17.93 -4.29 -8.41
C PHE A 231 -18.90 -5.37 -8.92
N GLY A 232 -18.45 -6.62 -8.99
CA GLY A 232 -19.26 -7.74 -9.47
C GLY A 232 -19.54 -7.72 -10.98
N ASP A 233 -18.77 -6.94 -11.74
CA ASP A 233 -18.94 -6.81 -13.18
C ASP A 233 -17.68 -7.19 -13.98
N GLY A 234 -16.62 -7.63 -13.26
CA GLY A 234 -15.36 -8.05 -13.84
C GLY A 234 -14.41 -6.92 -14.23
N SER A 235 -14.71 -5.66 -13.85
CA SER A 235 -13.90 -4.49 -14.23
C SER A 235 -12.70 -4.25 -13.32
N PHE A 236 -12.86 -4.46 -12.00
CA PHE A 236 -11.87 -4.14 -10.98
C PHE A 236 -11.78 -5.24 -9.94
N TRP A 237 -10.60 -5.82 -9.80
CA TRP A 237 -10.35 -6.97 -8.93
C TRP A 237 -9.33 -6.65 -7.84
N ALA A 238 -9.67 -6.98 -6.61
CA ALA A 238 -8.74 -7.01 -5.49
C ALA A 238 -8.20 -8.44 -5.34
N ILE A 239 -6.89 -8.59 -5.25
CA ILE A 239 -6.17 -9.86 -5.23
C ILE A 239 -5.32 -9.90 -3.97
N SER A 240 -5.51 -10.90 -3.12
CA SER A 240 -4.70 -11.08 -1.92
C SER A 240 -3.23 -11.34 -2.27
N ALA A 241 -2.35 -10.49 -1.79
CA ALA A 241 -0.91 -10.55 -2.06
C ALA A 241 -0.06 -10.34 -0.78
N PRO A 242 -0.36 -11.04 0.34
CA PRO A 242 0.28 -10.81 1.63
C PRO A 242 1.78 -11.11 1.59
N GLY A 243 2.55 -10.35 2.37
CA GLY A 243 3.99 -10.59 2.50
C GLY A 243 4.76 -9.39 2.98
N HIS A 244 4.75 -8.30 2.25
CA HIS A 244 5.30 -7.02 2.65
C HIS A 244 4.55 -6.48 3.88
N THR A 245 3.22 -6.46 3.82
CA THR A 245 2.36 -6.40 5.00
C THR A 245 1.53 -7.68 5.14
N ASP A 246 0.69 -7.74 6.18
CA ASP A 246 -0.08 -8.96 6.47
C ASP A 246 -1.24 -9.17 5.48
N ASP A 247 -1.68 -8.11 4.79
CA ASP A 247 -2.85 -8.16 3.91
C ASP A 247 -2.71 -7.20 2.70
N ASP A 248 -1.50 -7.17 2.11
CA ASP A 248 -1.27 -6.47 0.84
C ASP A 248 -2.28 -6.91 -0.22
N ILE A 249 -2.72 -5.95 -1.01
CA ILE A 249 -3.63 -6.15 -2.13
C ILE A 249 -2.94 -5.73 -3.43
N ALA A 250 -2.90 -6.62 -4.40
CA ALA A 250 -2.68 -6.27 -5.79
C ALA A 250 -4.03 -5.99 -6.47
N PHE A 251 -4.07 -5.10 -7.46
CA PHE A 251 -5.33 -4.78 -8.17
C PHE A 251 -5.20 -5.04 -9.66
N LEU A 252 -6.20 -5.74 -10.24
CA LEU A 252 -6.34 -5.85 -11.70
C LEU A 252 -7.46 -4.91 -12.17
N ILE A 253 -7.13 -4.03 -13.11
CA ILE A 253 -8.07 -3.17 -13.82
C ILE A 253 -8.27 -3.78 -15.21
N ASN A 254 -9.46 -4.33 -15.47
CA ASN A 254 -9.80 -5.02 -16.71
C ASN A 254 -10.32 -4.05 -17.77
N ALA A 255 -9.51 -3.05 -18.11
CA ALA A 255 -9.75 -2.11 -19.20
C ALA A 255 -9.44 -2.73 -20.57
N THR A 256 -9.66 -2.01 -21.66
CA THR A 256 -9.24 -2.41 -23.01
C THR A 256 -7.74 -2.77 -23.07
N THR A 257 -6.92 -2.04 -22.31
CA THR A 257 -5.54 -2.43 -21.99
C THR A 257 -5.50 -2.77 -20.51
N PRO A 258 -5.60 -4.06 -20.14
CA PRO A 258 -5.66 -4.46 -18.76
C PRO A 258 -4.33 -4.20 -18.05
N VAL A 259 -4.39 -3.86 -16.77
CA VAL A 259 -3.22 -3.60 -15.94
C VAL A 259 -3.33 -4.31 -14.59
N LEU A 260 -2.22 -4.91 -14.17
CA LEU A 260 -2.03 -5.44 -12.82
C LEU A 260 -1.12 -4.49 -12.04
N LEU A 261 -1.67 -3.89 -11.00
CA LEU A 261 -0.97 -3.07 -10.01
C LEU A 261 -0.50 -4.01 -8.91
N THR A 262 0.80 -4.20 -8.76
CA THR A 262 1.33 -5.17 -7.79
C THR A 262 1.31 -4.65 -6.35
N GLY A 263 1.17 -3.34 -6.15
CA GLY A 263 1.51 -2.74 -4.87
C GLY A 263 2.93 -3.13 -4.47
N ASP A 264 3.18 -3.19 -3.19
CA ASP A 264 4.49 -3.54 -2.65
C ASP A 264 4.73 -5.05 -2.50
N ALA A 265 3.82 -5.88 -3.03
CA ALA A 265 4.15 -7.28 -3.31
C ALA A 265 5.32 -7.37 -4.33
N SER A 266 5.57 -6.30 -5.10
CA SER A 266 6.84 -6.06 -5.80
C SER A 266 7.08 -4.56 -6.00
N HIS A 267 8.14 -4.02 -5.41
CA HIS A 267 8.46 -2.59 -5.45
C HIS A 267 8.90 -2.10 -6.84
N PHE A 268 9.64 -2.91 -7.61
CA PHE A 268 10.21 -2.54 -8.91
C PHE A 268 10.52 -3.75 -9.80
N ALA A 269 10.70 -3.49 -11.09
CA ALA A 269 10.83 -4.50 -12.14
C ALA A 269 11.92 -5.53 -11.88
N TRP A 270 13.10 -5.10 -11.43
CA TRP A 270 14.20 -6.03 -11.17
C TRP A 270 13.83 -7.06 -10.09
N ALA A 271 13.21 -6.65 -8.99
CA ALA A 271 12.78 -7.55 -7.92
C ALA A 271 11.75 -8.56 -8.43
N PHE A 272 10.78 -8.10 -9.22
CA PHE A 272 9.78 -8.95 -9.87
C PHE A 272 10.43 -9.97 -10.80
N GLN A 273 11.29 -9.53 -11.72
CA GLN A 273 11.96 -10.39 -12.70
C GLN A 273 12.92 -11.38 -12.04
N SER A 274 13.68 -10.93 -11.05
CA SER A 274 14.64 -11.75 -10.30
C SER A 274 13.99 -12.72 -9.33
N GLY A 275 12.70 -12.53 -9.01
CA GLY A 275 11.96 -13.36 -8.05
C GLY A 275 12.42 -13.13 -6.61
N VAL A 276 12.85 -11.92 -6.27
CA VAL A 276 13.23 -11.54 -4.91
C VAL A 276 12.03 -10.88 -4.24
N ALA A 277 11.49 -11.54 -3.22
CA ALA A 277 10.32 -11.05 -2.52
C ALA A 277 10.64 -9.79 -1.68
N PRO A 278 9.64 -8.94 -1.40
CA PRO A 278 9.78 -7.88 -0.43
C PRO A 278 10.07 -8.44 0.96
N ARG A 279 10.79 -7.67 1.74
CA ARG A 279 11.03 -7.98 3.15
C ARG A 279 9.73 -7.77 3.94
N GLY A 280 9.21 -8.83 4.54
CA GLY A 280 8.10 -8.74 5.47
C GLY A 280 8.55 -8.34 6.88
N TRP A 281 7.59 -8.06 7.77
CA TRP A 281 7.86 -7.74 9.18
C TRP A 281 8.60 -8.84 9.95
N ASN A 282 8.51 -10.07 9.46
CA ASN A 282 9.18 -11.25 10.02
C ASN A 282 9.39 -12.30 8.91
N SER A 283 10.07 -13.39 9.24
CA SER A 283 10.37 -14.46 8.28
C SER A 283 9.10 -15.11 7.68
N ALA A 284 8.02 -15.21 8.44
CA ALA A 284 6.76 -15.75 7.94
C ALA A 284 6.10 -14.79 6.92
N GLY A 285 6.19 -13.47 7.14
CA GLY A 285 5.77 -12.45 6.18
C GLY A 285 6.58 -12.56 4.89
N THR A 286 7.91 -12.59 4.98
CA THR A 286 8.77 -12.75 3.81
C THR A 286 8.47 -14.03 3.04
N ALA A 287 8.21 -15.15 3.73
CA ALA A 287 7.82 -16.41 3.08
C ALA A 287 6.49 -16.31 2.34
N ARG A 288 5.49 -15.62 2.91
CA ARG A 288 4.22 -15.31 2.18
C ARG A 288 4.49 -14.43 0.97
N GLY A 289 5.37 -13.43 1.09
CA GLY A 289 5.78 -12.57 -0.01
C GLY A 289 6.33 -13.33 -1.22
N TYR A 290 7.09 -14.39 -1.01
CA TYR A 290 7.54 -15.27 -2.10
C TYR A 290 6.37 -15.97 -2.78
N VAL A 291 5.37 -16.43 -2.04
CA VAL A 291 4.16 -17.07 -2.62
C VAL A 291 3.40 -16.05 -3.46
N SER A 292 3.12 -14.88 -2.91
CA SER A 292 2.41 -13.80 -3.61
C SER A 292 3.16 -13.35 -4.86
N LEU A 293 4.45 -13.12 -4.75
CA LEU A 293 5.31 -12.72 -5.88
C LEU A 293 5.28 -13.77 -6.99
N GLU A 294 5.41 -15.07 -6.66
CA GLU A 294 5.40 -16.12 -7.70
C GLU A 294 4.03 -16.25 -8.35
N GLN A 295 2.93 -16.08 -7.63
CA GLN A 295 1.59 -16.02 -8.20
C GLN A 295 1.45 -14.87 -9.20
N LEU A 296 1.90 -13.65 -8.85
CA LEU A 296 1.88 -12.48 -9.73
C LEU A 296 2.75 -12.71 -10.98
N ARG A 297 3.94 -13.30 -10.81
CA ARG A 297 4.85 -13.66 -11.91
C ARG A 297 4.26 -14.74 -12.83
N ALA A 298 3.62 -15.75 -12.25
CA ALA A 298 2.93 -16.79 -13.01
C ALA A 298 1.78 -16.20 -13.83
N PHE A 299 1.03 -15.25 -13.25
CA PHE A 299 -0.01 -14.52 -13.97
C PHE A 299 0.56 -13.70 -15.13
N ALA A 300 1.64 -12.94 -14.91
CA ALA A 300 2.28 -12.16 -15.96
C ALA A 300 2.80 -13.03 -17.12
N ARG A 301 3.31 -14.24 -16.81
CA ARG A 301 3.71 -15.21 -17.85
C ARG A 301 2.52 -15.78 -18.62
N ALA A 302 1.42 -16.06 -17.94
CA ALA A 302 0.20 -16.61 -18.56
C ALA A 302 -0.54 -15.58 -19.43
N TYR A 303 -0.46 -14.30 -19.02
CA TYR A 303 -1.20 -13.21 -19.66
C TYR A 303 -0.27 -12.03 -20.03
N PRO A 304 0.61 -12.21 -21.05
CA PRO A 304 1.64 -11.22 -21.38
C PRO A 304 1.08 -9.92 -22.00
N SER A 305 -0.20 -9.87 -22.34
CA SER A 305 -0.89 -8.64 -22.76
C SER A 305 -1.30 -7.74 -21.59
N VAL A 306 -1.29 -8.25 -20.35
CA VAL A 306 -1.57 -7.45 -19.17
C VAL A 306 -0.34 -6.63 -18.81
N LYS A 307 -0.49 -5.30 -18.75
CA LYS A 307 0.58 -4.41 -18.29
C LYS A 307 0.82 -4.64 -16.79
N ILE A 308 2.07 -4.68 -16.37
CA ILE A 308 2.42 -4.76 -14.94
C ILE A 308 2.94 -3.40 -14.50
N ILE A 309 2.40 -2.88 -13.40
CA ILE A 309 2.92 -1.70 -12.71
C ILE A 309 3.31 -2.10 -11.30
N TYR A 310 4.54 -1.81 -10.93
CA TYR A 310 5.12 -2.13 -9.62
C TYR A 310 4.82 -1.02 -8.62
N GLY A 311 4.94 -1.31 -7.32
CA GLY A 311 4.60 -0.36 -6.26
C GLY A 311 5.27 1.00 -6.40
N HIS A 312 6.53 1.03 -6.83
CA HIS A 312 7.32 2.25 -6.92
C HIS A 312 7.96 2.50 -8.29
N GLU A 313 7.55 1.76 -9.30
CA GLU A 313 8.06 1.90 -10.66
C GLU A 313 6.91 1.78 -11.68
N ALA A 314 6.55 2.88 -12.31
CA ALA A 314 5.40 2.95 -13.19
C ALA A 314 5.57 2.20 -14.53
N GLY A 315 6.76 1.73 -14.85
CA GLY A 315 7.02 1.03 -16.12
C GLY A 315 6.69 1.90 -17.35
N ILE A 316 6.94 3.22 -17.25
CA ILE A 316 6.67 4.23 -18.28
C ILE A 316 7.82 4.26 -19.28
#